data_b73d696e477475e325807222ec4c2c51
#
_entry.id   b73d696e477475e325807222ec4c2c51
#
_cell.length_a   1.000
_cell.length_b   1.000
_cell.length_c   1.000
_cell.angle_alpha   90.00
_cell.angle_beta   90.00
_cell.angle_gamma   90.00
#
_symmetry.space_group_name_H-M   'P 1'
#
loop_
_entity.id
_entity.type
_entity.pdbx_description
1 polymer ?
#
loop_
_entity_poly.entity_id
_entity_poly.type
_entity_poly.pdbx_seq_one_letter_code
_entity_poly.pdbx_strand_id
1 'polypeptide(L)'
;DNVDDAYALAFLAIGISDWTQASEADLDKASAFLRKVHKNVRTYWQDPAELRQLMASGEILISWAWNEVAVILAGEGHKVALKRDTKEGASTWVCGYVNMVDGPNSEGKLYDFLDAWLNDASATYLVTQWGYGHTNGKAMNALGKDALADLGFGSIESYSRNTLWQAPINSKMR
;
A
#
# COMPACT_ATOMS: atom_id res chain seq x y z
N ASP A 1 -2.65 -10.50 6.10
CA ASP A 1 -1.93 -10.72 7.37
C ASP A 1 -0.42 -10.72 7.11
N ASN A 2 0.29 -9.71 7.61
CA ASN A 2 1.72 -9.50 7.42
C ASN A 2 2.31 -8.83 8.67
N VAL A 3 3.35 -9.42 9.24
CA VAL A 3 4.00 -8.93 10.45
C VAL A 3 4.66 -7.56 10.24
N ASP A 4 5.27 -7.34 9.08
CA ASP A 4 5.95 -6.08 8.75
C ASP A 4 4.93 -4.92 8.68
N ASP A 5 3.77 -5.14 8.07
CA ASP A 5 2.69 -4.14 8.00
C ASP A 5 2.06 -3.86 9.36
N ALA A 6 1.84 -4.89 10.18
CA ALA A 6 1.29 -4.73 11.52
C ALA A 6 2.22 -3.90 12.41
N TYR A 7 3.53 -4.19 12.36
CA TYR A 7 4.52 -3.41 13.12
C TYR A 7 4.74 -2.01 12.54
N ALA A 8 4.69 -1.82 11.22
CA ALA A 8 4.73 -0.49 10.61
C ALA A 8 3.59 0.39 11.14
N LEU A 9 2.35 -0.13 11.18
CA LEU A 9 1.21 0.55 11.79
C LEU A 9 1.48 0.90 13.26
N ALA A 10 2.00 -0.05 14.02
CA ALA A 10 2.28 0.15 15.44
C ALA A 10 3.37 1.21 15.68
N PHE A 11 4.45 1.18 14.90
CA PHE A 11 5.52 2.16 14.98
C PHE A 11 5.01 3.57 14.65
N LEU A 12 4.25 3.74 13.58
CA LEU A 12 3.62 5.02 13.25
C LEU A 12 2.74 5.52 14.40
N ALA A 13 1.91 4.66 14.98
CA ALA A 13 1.01 5.02 16.07
C ALA A 13 1.74 5.45 17.36
N ILE A 14 2.95 4.94 17.61
CA ILE A 14 3.78 5.35 18.75
C ILE A 14 4.80 6.44 18.39
N GLY A 15 4.73 7.00 17.18
CA GLY A 15 5.53 8.14 16.73
C GLY A 15 6.90 7.80 16.15
N ILE A 16 7.12 6.55 15.74
CA ILE A 16 8.36 6.11 15.08
C ILE A 16 8.12 6.01 13.58
N SER A 17 8.72 6.89 12.80
CA SER A 17 8.63 6.92 11.34
C SER A 17 9.78 6.19 10.63
N ASP A 18 10.94 6.03 11.28
CA ASP A 18 12.05 5.22 10.81
C ASP A 18 12.28 4.01 11.73
N TRP A 19 11.55 2.93 11.44
CA TRP A 19 11.64 1.70 12.23
C TRP A 19 12.85 0.82 11.86
N THR A 20 13.65 1.19 10.87
CA THR A 20 14.92 0.48 10.59
C THR A 20 15.92 0.66 11.73
N GLN A 21 15.76 1.71 12.52
CA GLN A 21 16.58 2.05 13.69
C GLN A 21 15.89 1.72 15.03
N ALA A 22 14.72 1.07 14.98
CA ALA A 22 13.98 0.74 16.19
C ALA A 22 14.78 -0.17 17.14
N SER A 23 14.72 0.12 18.41
CA SER A 23 15.33 -0.69 19.49
C SER A 23 14.39 -1.81 19.93
N GLU A 24 14.91 -2.77 20.73
CA GLU A 24 14.07 -3.78 21.39
C GLU A 24 12.98 -3.15 22.26
N ALA A 25 13.30 -2.08 22.97
CA ALA A 25 12.33 -1.34 23.78
C ALA A 25 11.22 -0.71 22.93
N ASP A 26 11.49 -0.31 21.69
CA ASP A 26 10.49 0.21 20.77
C ASP A 26 9.62 -0.90 20.20
N LEU A 27 10.18 -2.08 19.95
CA LEU A 27 9.41 -3.28 19.61
C LEU A 27 8.46 -3.69 20.73
N ASP A 28 8.90 -3.64 21.99
CA ASP A 28 8.05 -3.93 23.14
C ASP A 28 6.87 -2.94 23.23
N LYS A 29 7.11 -1.64 23.00
CA LYS A 29 6.05 -0.62 22.94
C LYS A 29 5.09 -0.89 21.79
N ALA A 30 5.60 -1.19 20.58
CA ALA A 30 4.79 -1.53 19.42
C ALA A 30 3.94 -2.78 19.67
N SER A 31 4.53 -3.82 20.24
CA SER A 31 3.82 -5.05 20.64
C SER A 31 2.73 -4.77 21.67
N ALA A 32 3.01 -3.92 22.66
CA ALA A 32 2.01 -3.52 23.67
C ALA A 32 0.85 -2.74 23.03
N PHE A 33 1.13 -1.89 22.04
CA PHE A 33 0.11 -1.21 21.26
C PHE A 33 -0.75 -2.20 20.45
N LEU A 34 -0.14 -3.14 19.72
CA LEU A 34 -0.86 -4.15 18.94
C LEU A 34 -1.75 -5.02 19.80
N ARG A 35 -1.31 -5.40 21.03
CA ARG A 35 -2.17 -6.15 21.98
C ARG A 35 -3.40 -5.35 22.42
N LYS A 36 -3.32 -4.01 22.48
CA LYS A 36 -4.49 -3.17 22.75
C LYS A 36 -5.42 -3.12 21.55
N VAL A 37 -4.88 -2.96 20.34
CA VAL A 37 -5.64 -2.96 19.08
C VAL A 37 -6.36 -4.28 18.88
N HIS A 38 -5.68 -5.41 19.14
CA HIS A 38 -6.21 -6.77 18.96
C HIS A 38 -7.58 -7.00 19.60
N LYS A 39 -7.88 -6.34 20.70
CA LYS A 39 -9.19 -6.47 21.39
C LYS A 39 -10.37 -5.99 20.55
N ASN A 40 -10.10 -5.13 19.56
CA ASN A 40 -11.09 -4.55 18.66
C ASN A 40 -10.98 -5.10 17.23
N VAL A 41 -10.07 -6.05 16.98
CA VAL A 41 -9.87 -6.63 15.65
C VAL A 41 -10.90 -7.74 15.45
N ARG A 42 -11.72 -7.61 14.39
CA ARG A 42 -12.67 -8.63 13.98
C ARG A 42 -11.97 -9.80 13.31
N THR A 43 -11.02 -9.50 12.43
CA THR A 43 -10.22 -10.50 11.70
C THR A 43 -8.88 -9.91 11.25
N TYR A 44 -7.93 -10.79 11.01
CA TYR A 44 -6.69 -10.50 10.28
C TYR A 44 -6.85 -11.08 8.88
N TRP A 45 -7.36 -10.26 7.98
CA TRP A 45 -7.65 -10.67 6.61
C TRP A 45 -6.37 -11.07 5.86
N GLN A 46 -6.48 -12.06 4.97
CA GLN A 46 -5.42 -12.52 4.07
C GLN A 46 -5.81 -12.34 2.61
N ASP A 47 -7.11 -12.40 2.33
CA ASP A 47 -7.66 -12.19 1.00
C ASP A 47 -8.39 -10.83 0.94
N PRO A 48 -8.01 -9.93 0.01
CA PRO A 48 -8.71 -8.67 -0.18
C PRO A 48 -10.21 -8.82 -0.47
N ALA A 49 -10.63 -9.92 -1.10
CA ALA A 49 -12.04 -10.18 -1.35
C ALA A 49 -12.83 -10.43 -0.05
N GLU A 50 -12.24 -11.14 0.90
CA GLU A 50 -12.81 -11.29 2.25
C GLU A 50 -13.00 -9.93 2.91
N LEU A 51 -11.96 -9.08 2.89
CA LEU A 51 -12.05 -7.75 3.47
C LEU A 51 -13.14 -6.90 2.81
N ARG A 52 -13.24 -6.92 1.46
CA ARG A 52 -14.30 -6.19 0.75
C ARG A 52 -15.70 -6.62 1.19
N GLN A 53 -15.95 -7.92 1.33
CA GLN A 53 -17.23 -8.43 1.81
C GLN A 53 -17.57 -7.95 3.22
N LEU A 54 -16.62 -8.00 4.13
CA LEU A 54 -16.78 -7.57 5.51
C LEU A 54 -17.02 -6.06 5.63
N MET A 55 -16.39 -5.25 4.79
CA MET A 55 -16.62 -3.81 4.74
C MET A 55 -17.94 -3.48 4.04
N ALA A 56 -18.27 -4.15 2.94
CA ALA A 56 -19.53 -3.96 2.23
C ALA A 56 -20.76 -4.29 3.11
N SER A 57 -20.66 -5.32 3.94
CA SER A 57 -21.72 -5.68 4.91
C SER A 57 -21.78 -4.75 6.12
N GLY A 58 -20.78 -3.89 6.33
CA GLY A 58 -20.69 -3.02 7.51
C GLY A 58 -20.19 -3.74 8.77
N GLU A 59 -19.73 -4.99 8.68
CA GLU A 59 -19.15 -5.72 9.80
C GLU A 59 -17.79 -5.15 10.21
N ILE A 60 -17.02 -4.63 9.24
CA ILE A 60 -15.77 -3.90 9.47
C ILE A 60 -15.96 -2.45 9.00
N LEU A 61 -15.67 -1.49 9.88
CA LEU A 61 -15.80 -0.05 9.61
C LEU A 61 -14.48 0.62 9.25
N ILE A 62 -13.35 0.05 9.67
CA ILE A 62 -12.00 0.55 9.40
C ILE A 62 -11.04 -0.61 9.27
N SER A 63 -10.13 -0.54 8.31
CA SER A 63 -9.09 -1.55 8.12
C SER A 63 -7.80 -0.92 7.60
N TRP A 64 -6.67 -1.52 7.93
CA TRP A 64 -5.44 -1.35 7.18
C TRP A 64 -5.56 -2.18 5.91
N ALA A 65 -5.47 -1.55 4.76
CA ALA A 65 -5.77 -2.20 3.49
C ALA A 65 -4.95 -1.61 2.34
N TRP A 66 -4.85 -2.35 1.26
CA TRP A 66 -4.34 -1.83 -0.01
C TRP A 66 -5.36 -0.92 -0.69
N ASN A 67 -4.86 -0.04 -1.55
CA ASN A 67 -5.67 0.95 -2.28
C ASN A 67 -6.84 0.31 -3.04
N GLU A 68 -6.63 -0.86 -3.65
CA GLU A 68 -7.63 -1.56 -4.46
C GLU A 68 -8.94 -1.83 -3.71
N VAL A 69 -8.86 -2.10 -2.40
CA VAL A 69 -10.07 -2.38 -1.60
C VAL A 69 -11.01 -1.17 -1.62
N ALA A 70 -10.47 0.04 -1.42
CA ALA A 70 -11.27 1.25 -1.45
C ALA A 70 -11.77 1.58 -2.86
N VAL A 71 -10.94 1.41 -3.89
CA VAL A 71 -11.29 1.70 -5.29
C VAL A 71 -12.42 0.79 -5.77
N ILE A 72 -12.31 -0.51 -5.51
CA ILE A 72 -13.33 -1.49 -5.93
C ILE A 72 -14.65 -1.24 -5.19
N LEU A 73 -14.63 -1.08 -3.87
CA LEU A 73 -15.85 -0.82 -3.09
C LEU A 73 -16.52 0.49 -3.48
N ALA A 74 -15.76 1.54 -3.76
CA ALA A 74 -16.32 2.80 -4.26
C ALA A 74 -16.97 2.61 -5.65
N GLY A 75 -16.32 1.86 -6.54
CA GLY A 75 -16.87 1.50 -7.86
C GLY A 75 -18.16 0.67 -7.78
N GLU A 76 -18.33 -0.13 -6.74
CA GLU A 76 -19.54 -0.89 -6.43
C GLU A 76 -20.63 -0.04 -5.73
N GLY A 77 -20.37 1.24 -5.47
CA GLY A 77 -21.31 2.18 -4.87
C GLY A 77 -21.30 2.22 -3.34
N HIS A 78 -20.35 1.56 -2.69
CA HIS A 78 -20.18 1.63 -1.25
C HIS A 78 -19.54 2.96 -0.81
N LYS A 79 -19.99 3.50 0.33
CA LYS A 79 -19.45 4.75 0.91
C LYS A 79 -18.17 4.47 1.69
N VAL A 80 -17.07 4.34 0.98
CA VAL A 80 -15.74 4.11 1.54
C VAL A 80 -14.78 5.21 1.14
N ALA A 81 -13.71 5.40 1.91
CA ALA A 81 -12.64 6.33 1.59
C ALA A 81 -11.29 5.75 1.99
N LEU A 82 -10.27 6.02 1.18
CA LEU A 82 -8.88 5.74 1.51
C LEU A 82 -8.27 6.96 2.22
N LYS A 83 -7.92 6.80 3.48
CA LYS A 83 -7.30 7.87 4.28
C LYS A 83 -5.77 7.78 4.17
N ARG A 84 -5.16 8.76 3.50
CA ARG A 84 -3.70 8.84 3.31
C ARG A 84 -3.08 10.06 4.01
N ASP A 85 -3.86 11.09 4.29
CA ASP A 85 -3.43 12.32 4.93
C ASP A 85 -3.49 12.23 6.47
N THR A 86 -2.99 11.14 7.02
CA THR A 86 -2.86 10.97 8.47
C THR A 86 -1.72 11.82 9.00
N LYS A 87 -1.81 12.22 10.27
CA LYS A 87 -0.76 12.98 10.96
C LYS A 87 0.58 12.24 10.98
N GLU A 88 0.51 10.93 11.07
CA GLU A 88 1.64 10.01 11.15
C GLU A 88 2.30 9.77 9.79
N GLY A 89 1.64 10.15 8.70
CA GLY A 89 2.03 9.83 7.33
C GLY A 89 1.41 8.52 6.83
N ALA A 90 1.66 8.21 5.57
CA ALA A 90 1.16 6.99 4.92
C ALA A 90 2.34 6.08 4.54
N SER A 91 2.30 4.84 5.00
CA SER A 91 3.23 3.81 4.56
C SER A 91 3.00 3.50 3.07
N THR A 92 4.08 3.33 2.33
CA THR A 92 4.04 2.95 0.91
C THR A 92 5.18 2.01 0.57
N TRP A 93 5.06 1.36 -0.58
CA TRP A 93 6.10 0.47 -1.12
C TRP A 93 6.29 0.72 -2.61
N VAL A 94 7.39 0.21 -3.13
CA VAL A 94 7.68 0.16 -4.56
C VAL A 94 7.91 -1.30 -4.95
N CYS A 95 7.22 -1.74 -5.99
CA CYS A 95 7.48 -3.02 -6.64
C CYS A 95 8.34 -2.80 -7.89
N GLY A 96 9.28 -3.69 -8.11
CA GLY A 96 10.14 -3.70 -9.29
C GLY A 96 10.30 -5.11 -9.84
N TYR A 97 10.64 -5.20 -11.11
CA TYR A 97 11.00 -6.46 -11.74
C TYR A 97 12.51 -6.69 -11.62
N VAL A 98 12.90 -7.92 -11.38
CA VAL A 98 14.30 -8.36 -11.38
C VAL A 98 14.51 -9.47 -12.41
N ASN A 99 15.63 -9.41 -13.14
CA ASN A 99 16.03 -10.51 -14.00
C ASN A 99 16.91 -11.48 -13.21
N MET A 100 16.53 -12.75 -13.22
CA MET A 100 17.33 -13.80 -12.58
C MET A 100 18.51 -14.18 -13.49
N VAL A 101 19.71 -14.21 -12.94
CA VAL A 101 20.96 -14.47 -13.68
C VAL A 101 20.89 -15.78 -14.46
N ASP A 102 20.34 -16.84 -13.86
CA ASP A 102 20.20 -18.17 -14.45
C ASP A 102 18.76 -18.46 -14.88
N GLY A 103 17.97 -17.43 -15.16
CA GLY A 103 16.59 -17.58 -15.61
C GLY A 103 16.50 -18.29 -16.97
N PRO A 104 15.51 -19.18 -17.19
CA PRO A 104 15.40 -19.96 -18.43
C PRO A 104 14.94 -19.14 -19.64
N ASN A 105 14.58 -17.87 -19.45
CA ASN A 105 14.06 -17.01 -20.51
C ASN A 105 15.16 -16.16 -21.17
N SER A 106 14.93 -15.79 -22.43
CA SER A 106 15.80 -14.82 -23.09
C SER A 106 15.57 -13.41 -22.55
N GLU A 107 16.65 -12.64 -22.46
CA GLU A 107 16.60 -11.23 -22.04
C GLU A 107 15.67 -10.39 -22.93
N GLY A 108 15.63 -10.66 -24.25
CA GLY A 108 14.70 -9.99 -25.16
C GLY A 108 13.23 -10.15 -24.76
N LYS A 109 12.79 -11.36 -24.40
CA LYS A 109 11.42 -11.59 -23.94
C LYS A 109 11.11 -10.89 -22.61
N LEU A 110 12.11 -10.75 -21.74
CA LEU A 110 11.95 -9.97 -20.51
C LEU A 110 11.66 -8.50 -20.84
N TYR A 111 12.43 -7.90 -21.74
CA TYR A 111 12.22 -6.50 -22.13
C TYR A 111 10.88 -6.30 -22.86
N ASP A 112 10.49 -7.22 -23.74
CA ASP A 112 9.16 -7.20 -24.37
C ASP A 112 8.02 -7.19 -23.31
N PHE A 113 8.17 -7.99 -22.26
CA PHE A 113 7.22 -8.02 -21.15
C PHE A 113 7.22 -6.69 -20.36
N LEU A 114 8.41 -6.15 -20.06
CA LEU A 114 8.54 -4.88 -19.33
C LEU A 114 7.95 -3.72 -20.15
N ASP A 115 8.19 -3.67 -21.45
CA ASP A 115 7.61 -2.68 -22.33
C ASP A 115 6.08 -2.77 -22.39
N ALA A 116 5.55 -4.00 -22.44
CA ALA A 116 4.10 -4.21 -22.39
C ALA A 116 3.51 -3.76 -21.04
N TRP A 117 4.20 -4.01 -19.93
CA TRP A 117 3.79 -3.57 -18.61
C TRP A 117 3.85 -2.04 -18.45
N LEU A 118 4.88 -1.40 -19.02
CA LEU A 118 5.12 0.04 -18.91
C LEU A 118 4.32 0.88 -19.90
N ASN A 119 3.57 0.28 -20.84
CA ASN A 119 2.80 1.04 -21.82
C ASN A 119 1.61 1.80 -21.20
N ASP A 120 1.07 2.75 -21.96
CA ASP A 120 -0.01 3.64 -21.51
C ASP A 120 -1.27 2.86 -21.09
N ALA A 121 -1.62 1.77 -21.77
CA ALA A 121 -2.83 0.99 -21.50
C ALA A 121 -2.70 0.23 -20.17
N SER A 122 -1.59 -0.47 -19.96
CA SER A 122 -1.31 -1.19 -18.70
C SER A 122 -1.23 -0.23 -17.52
N ALA A 123 -0.53 0.88 -17.68
CA ALA A 123 -0.41 1.91 -16.64
C ALA A 123 -1.77 2.49 -16.28
N THR A 124 -2.59 2.88 -17.27
CA THR A 124 -3.94 3.40 -17.04
C THR A 124 -4.81 2.38 -16.31
N TYR A 125 -4.77 1.11 -16.73
CA TYR A 125 -5.53 0.05 -16.07
C TYR A 125 -5.17 -0.10 -14.59
N LEU A 126 -3.88 -0.19 -14.27
CA LEU A 126 -3.42 -0.33 -12.88
C LEU A 126 -3.84 0.85 -12.00
N VAL A 127 -3.71 2.06 -12.51
CA VAL A 127 -4.06 3.25 -11.75
C VAL A 127 -5.57 3.33 -11.54
N THR A 128 -6.38 3.11 -12.58
CA THR A 128 -7.84 3.32 -12.49
C THR A 128 -8.58 2.16 -11.86
N GLN A 129 -8.11 0.93 -12.02
CA GLN A 129 -8.80 -0.26 -11.48
C GLN A 129 -8.31 -0.65 -10.10
N TRP A 130 -7.04 -0.38 -9.78
CA TRP A 130 -6.45 -0.80 -8.52
C TRP A 130 -6.01 0.37 -7.63
N GLY A 131 -6.03 1.59 -8.14
CA GLY A 131 -5.61 2.77 -7.39
C GLY A 131 -4.11 2.81 -7.07
N TYR A 132 -3.28 2.03 -7.77
CA TYR A 132 -1.83 2.04 -7.58
C TYR A 132 -1.17 3.10 -8.45
N GLY A 133 -0.11 3.73 -7.94
CA GLY A 133 0.73 4.60 -8.74
C GLY A 133 1.53 3.81 -9.78
N HIS A 134 1.89 4.45 -10.89
CA HIS A 134 2.66 3.84 -11.96
C HIS A 134 3.81 4.75 -12.40
N THR A 135 4.94 4.15 -12.80
CA THR A 135 6.13 4.91 -13.24
C THR A 135 5.99 5.57 -14.60
N ASN A 136 5.00 5.17 -15.41
CA ASN A 136 4.68 5.84 -16.67
C ASN A 136 4.01 7.20 -16.39
N GLY A 137 4.83 8.26 -16.31
CA GLY A 137 4.35 9.61 -16.03
C GLY A 137 3.42 10.18 -17.11
N LYS A 138 3.52 9.72 -18.37
CA LYS A 138 2.61 10.14 -19.46
C LYS A 138 1.19 9.61 -19.19
N ALA A 139 1.05 8.34 -18.87
CA ALA A 139 -0.24 7.74 -18.54
C ALA A 139 -0.83 8.37 -17.27
N MET A 140 -0.02 8.58 -16.23
CA MET A 140 -0.46 9.25 -15.00
C MET A 140 -0.99 10.66 -15.31
N ASN A 141 -0.26 11.47 -16.05
CA ASN A 141 -0.67 12.83 -16.40
C ASN A 141 -1.93 12.88 -17.27
N ALA A 142 -2.15 11.88 -18.12
CA ALA A 142 -3.32 11.80 -18.99
C ALA A 142 -4.64 11.61 -18.23
N LEU A 143 -4.60 11.07 -17.01
CA LEU A 143 -5.77 10.91 -16.14
C LEU A 143 -6.33 12.25 -15.63
N GLY A 144 -5.50 13.28 -15.61
CA GLY A 144 -5.87 14.60 -15.10
C GLY A 144 -5.76 14.72 -13.58
N LYS A 145 -5.70 15.99 -13.12
CA LYS A 145 -5.41 16.30 -11.71
C LYS A 145 -6.50 15.84 -10.75
N ASP A 146 -7.77 15.94 -11.15
CA ASP A 146 -8.90 15.61 -10.29
C ASP A 146 -8.96 14.10 -10.04
N ALA A 147 -8.84 13.28 -11.09
CA ALA A 147 -8.79 11.83 -10.96
C ALA A 147 -7.59 11.34 -10.11
N LEU A 148 -6.43 11.98 -10.25
CA LEU A 148 -5.25 11.66 -9.44
C LEU A 148 -5.45 12.07 -7.97
N ALA A 149 -6.11 13.20 -7.71
CA ALA A 149 -6.44 13.64 -6.37
C ALA A 149 -7.44 12.69 -5.68
N ASP A 150 -8.47 12.24 -6.38
CA ASP A 150 -9.45 11.26 -5.89
C ASP A 150 -8.78 9.93 -5.51
N LEU A 151 -7.77 9.52 -6.26
CA LEU A 151 -6.94 8.33 -5.96
C LEU A 151 -5.87 8.60 -4.89
N GLY A 152 -5.79 9.82 -4.36
CA GLY A 152 -4.87 10.21 -3.31
C GLY A 152 -3.44 10.49 -3.78
N PHE A 153 -3.22 10.69 -5.08
CA PHE A 153 -1.87 10.99 -5.60
C PHE A 153 -1.52 12.48 -5.57
N GLY A 154 -2.48 13.38 -5.55
CA GLY A 154 -2.25 14.83 -5.42
C GLY A 154 -1.11 15.37 -6.30
N SER A 155 -0.31 16.31 -5.75
CA SER A 155 0.96 16.70 -6.39
C SER A 155 2.11 15.77 -5.95
N ILE A 156 3.17 15.70 -6.78
CA ILE A 156 4.39 14.94 -6.44
C ILE A 156 4.97 15.40 -5.11
N GLU A 157 4.96 16.70 -4.84
CA GLU A 157 5.48 17.28 -3.61
C GLU A 157 4.65 16.89 -2.39
N SER A 158 3.32 16.88 -2.51
CA SER A 158 2.43 16.48 -1.41
C SER A 158 2.54 14.98 -1.14
N TYR A 159 2.61 14.18 -2.20
CA TYR A 159 2.83 12.74 -2.10
C TYR A 159 4.15 12.43 -1.39
N SER A 160 5.25 13.04 -1.83
CA SER A 160 6.59 12.79 -1.27
C SER A 160 6.71 13.21 0.19
N ARG A 161 6.06 14.31 0.60
CA ARG A 161 6.10 14.79 2.00
C ARG A 161 5.42 13.87 2.99
N ASN A 162 4.34 13.23 2.57
CA ASN A 162 3.48 12.43 3.45
C ASN A 162 3.70 10.93 3.28
N THR A 163 4.62 10.54 2.41
CA THR A 163 4.89 9.14 2.10
C THR A 163 6.09 8.63 2.88
N LEU A 164 5.86 7.56 3.62
CA LEU A 164 6.90 6.82 4.34
C LEU A 164 7.18 5.53 3.57
N TRP A 165 8.39 5.42 3.02
CA TRP A 165 8.79 4.23 2.31
C TRP A 165 8.91 3.06 3.27
N GLN A 166 8.12 2.02 3.01
CA GLN A 166 8.14 0.83 3.83
C GLN A 166 9.50 0.14 3.71
N ALA A 167 10.14 -0.06 4.85
CA ALA A 167 11.35 -0.83 4.96
C ALA A 167 11.08 -2.07 5.82
N PRO A 168 11.74 -3.21 5.54
CA PRO A 168 11.59 -4.39 6.38
C PRO A 168 12.11 -4.10 7.79
N ILE A 169 11.46 -4.70 8.78
CA ILE A 169 11.97 -4.73 10.15
C ILE A 169 13.33 -5.43 10.13
N ASN A 170 14.28 -4.90 10.89
CA ASN A 170 15.62 -5.46 10.98
C ASN A 170 15.56 -6.97 11.26
N SER A 171 16.29 -7.76 10.47
CA SER A 171 16.27 -9.23 10.56
C SER A 171 16.70 -9.79 11.92
N LYS A 172 17.44 -9.01 12.73
CA LYS A 172 17.77 -9.36 14.11
C LYS A 172 16.58 -9.25 15.09
N MET A 173 15.48 -8.63 14.63
CA MET A 173 14.27 -8.35 15.39
C MET A 173 13.09 -9.22 14.95
N ARG A 174 13.28 -10.07 13.95
CA ARG A 174 12.36 -11.12 13.52
C ARG A 174 12.61 -12.39 14.31
#